data_375057fd5b462869e90048d55585bad1
#
_entry.id   375057fd5b462869e90048d55585bad1
#
_cell.length_a   1.000
_cell.length_b   1.000
_cell.length_c   1.000
_cell.angle_alpha   90.00
_cell.angle_beta   90.00
_cell.angle_gamma   90.00
#
_symmetry.space_group_name_H-M   'P 1'
#
loop_
_entity.id
_entity.type
_entity.pdbx_description
1 polymer ?
#
loop_
_entity_poly.entity_id
_entity_poly.type
_entity_poly.pdbx_seq_one_letter_code
_entity_poly.pdbx_strand_id
1 'polypeptide(L)'
;MTVESGRTAEPLPADRASVLTELVDVAPGAIVSRVLATSGSGNVTLFAFDQGQGLSEHTAPFDALVLVVDGNLELKIGGTEVRVGGGEIVRMPADVPHALHATEPSRM
;
A
#
# COMPACT_ATOMS: atom_id res chain seq x y z
N MET A 1 -2.01 3.24 13.04
CA MET A 1 -0.94 2.89 12.10
C MET A 1 -0.28 4.16 11.59
N THR A 2 1.01 4.18 11.60
CA THR A 2 1.75 5.36 11.19
C THR A 2 2.69 5.03 10.06
N VAL A 3 2.66 5.83 9.02
CA VAL A 3 3.64 5.81 7.95
C VAL A 3 4.39 7.13 8.05
N GLU A 4 5.60 7.10 8.54
CA GLU A 4 6.28 8.32 8.90
C GLU A 4 7.59 8.55 8.17
N SER A 5 8.31 7.49 7.85
CA SER A 5 9.58 7.67 7.16
C SER A 5 9.36 7.75 5.67
N GLY A 6 9.91 8.76 5.04
CA GLY A 6 9.92 8.86 3.59
C GLY A 6 8.59 9.18 2.92
N ARG A 7 7.65 9.77 3.66
CA ARG A 7 6.43 10.26 3.01
C ARG A 7 6.77 11.48 2.16
N THR A 8 6.36 11.46 0.88
CA THR A 8 6.52 12.60 0.00
C THR A 8 5.18 13.26 -0.26
N ALA A 9 5.19 14.58 -0.49
CA ALA A 9 3.99 15.36 -0.78
C ALA A 9 3.80 15.58 -2.28
N GLU A 10 4.74 15.13 -3.11
CA GLU A 10 4.69 15.39 -4.54
C GLU A 10 3.72 14.44 -5.22
N PRO A 11 2.69 14.97 -5.92
CA PRO A 11 1.79 14.13 -6.70
C PRO A 11 2.51 13.55 -7.91
N LEU A 12 1.83 12.63 -8.59
CA LEU A 12 2.32 12.06 -9.83
C LEU A 12 2.51 13.18 -10.85
N PRO A 13 3.63 13.21 -11.59
CA PRO A 13 3.82 14.21 -12.65
C PRO A 13 2.72 14.12 -13.71
N ALA A 14 2.28 15.29 -14.18
CA ALA A 14 1.26 15.36 -15.22
C ALA A 14 1.86 15.15 -16.60
N ASP A 15 1.01 14.70 -17.52
CA ASP A 15 1.29 14.65 -18.96
C ASP A 15 2.46 13.75 -19.37
N ARG A 16 2.81 12.78 -18.54
CA ARG A 16 3.83 11.79 -18.88
C ARG A 16 3.64 10.51 -18.08
N ALA A 17 4.17 9.42 -18.62
CA ALA A 17 4.16 8.14 -17.94
C ALA A 17 5.29 8.09 -16.91
N SER A 18 5.04 7.36 -15.82
CA SER A 18 6.02 7.07 -14.78
C SER A 18 6.11 5.57 -14.57
N VAL A 19 7.31 5.09 -14.27
CA VAL A 19 7.51 3.68 -13.91
C VAL A 19 7.17 3.53 -12.42
N LEU A 20 6.17 2.73 -12.11
CA LEU A 20 5.66 2.59 -10.73
C LEU A 20 6.74 2.25 -9.73
N THR A 21 7.62 1.32 -10.07
CA THR A 21 8.68 0.86 -9.16
C THR A 21 9.76 1.91 -8.90
N GLU A 22 9.78 3.00 -9.67
CA GLU A 22 10.73 4.09 -9.50
C GLU A 22 10.15 5.26 -8.69
N LEU A 23 8.86 5.22 -8.37
CA LEU A 23 8.19 6.31 -7.67
C LEU A 23 8.39 6.28 -6.16
N VAL A 24 8.75 5.13 -5.61
CA VAL A 24 9.02 4.95 -4.18
C VAL A 24 10.04 3.85 -4.01
N ASP A 25 10.97 4.05 -3.07
CA ASP A 25 12.02 3.08 -2.77
C ASP A 25 11.75 2.41 -1.43
N VAL A 26 12.05 1.09 -1.37
CA VAL A 26 12.08 0.37 -0.10
C VAL A 26 13.25 0.91 0.71
N ALA A 27 12.98 1.29 1.95
CA ALA A 27 14.00 1.77 2.87
C ALA A 27 14.14 0.80 4.05
N PRO A 28 15.37 0.52 4.53
CA PRO A 28 15.60 -0.45 5.60
C PRO A 28 14.76 -0.16 6.84
N GLY A 29 14.00 -1.17 7.29
CA GLY A 29 13.18 -1.10 8.49
C GLY A 29 12.02 -0.11 8.42
N ALA A 30 11.61 0.31 7.24
CA ALA A 30 10.66 1.39 7.09
C ALA A 30 9.48 1.05 6.17
N ILE A 31 8.43 1.84 6.32
CA ILE A 31 7.35 1.95 5.37
C ILE A 31 7.44 3.35 4.78
N VAL A 32 7.51 3.42 3.46
CA VAL A 32 7.57 4.67 2.71
C VAL A 32 6.29 4.82 1.93
N SER A 33 5.71 6.00 1.93
CA SER A 33 4.48 6.24 1.15
C SER A 33 4.56 7.50 0.33
N ARG A 34 3.85 7.48 -0.81
CA ARG A 34 3.72 8.63 -1.69
C ARG A 34 2.28 8.68 -2.20
N VAL A 35 1.61 9.79 -1.95
CA VAL A 35 0.27 10.03 -2.50
C VAL A 35 0.44 10.43 -3.96
N LEU A 36 -0.09 9.63 -4.86
CA LEU A 36 0.02 9.87 -6.31
C LEU A 36 -1.04 10.82 -6.82
N ALA A 37 -2.25 10.70 -6.29
CA ALA A 37 -3.37 11.56 -6.68
C ALA A 37 -4.38 11.58 -5.53
N THR A 38 -5.07 12.71 -5.40
CA THR A 38 -6.10 12.87 -4.38
C THR A 38 -7.26 13.69 -4.95
N SER A 39 -8.46 13.38 -4.47
CA SER A 39 -9.67 14.13 -4.78
C SER A 39 -10.57 14.14 -3.55
N GLY A 40 -11.71 14.81 -3.63
CA GLY A 40 -12.69 14.79 -2.54
C GLY A 40 -13.28 13.41 -2.27
N SER A 41 -13.17 12.48 -3.21
CA SER A 41 -13.75 11.13 -3.11
C SER A 41 -12.74 10.05 -2.74
N GLY A 42 -11.45 10.36 -2.71
CA GLY A 42 -10.43 9.36 -2.40
C GLY A 42 -9.05 9.74 -2.86
N ASN A 43 -8.13 8.80 -2.73
CA ASN A 43 -6.75 8.99 -3.16
C ASN A 43 -6.16 7.68 -3.66
N VAL A 44 -5.05 7.81 -4.38
CA VAL A 44 -4.19 6.70 -4.77
C VAL A 44 -2.84 6.92 -4.12
N THR A 45 -2.42 5.97 -3.29
CA THR A 45 -1.17 6.05 -2.55
C THR A 45 -0.31 4.83 -2.84
N LEU A 46 0.93 5.07 -3.16
CA LEU A 46 1.92 4.02 -3.36
C LEU A 46 2.74 3.85 -2.09
N PHE A 47 2.89 2.58 -1.66
CA PHE A 47 3.65 2.22 -0.47
C PHE A 47 4.82 1.32 -0.85
N ALA A 48 5.93 1.50 -0.16
CA ALA A 48 7.05 0.56 -0.18
C ALA A 48 7.29 0.06 1.24
N PHE A 49 7.31 -1.27 1.40
CA PHE A 49 7.50 -1.93 2.68
C PHE A 49 8.82 -2.68 2.66
N ASP A 50 9.65 -2.47 3.66
CA ASP A 50 10.73 -3.41 3.89
C ASP A 50 10.18 -4.73 4.42
N GLN A 51 10.94 -5.81 4.27
CA GLN A 51 10.57 -7.11 4.78
C GLN A 51 10.25 -7.01 6.27
N GLY A 52 9.14 -7.62 6.70
CA GLY A 52 8.71 -7.62 8.09
C GLY A 52 7.88 -6.42 8.51
N GLN A 53 7.77 -5.42 7.66
CA GLN A 53 6.94 -4.25 7.95
C GLN A 53 5.48 -4.51 7.59
N GLY A 54 4.57 -3.85 8.27
CA GLY A 54 3.16 -4.04 8.03
C GLY A 54 2.31 -2.97 8.69
N LEU A 55 1.02 -3.08 8.44
CA LEU A 55 0.00 -2.19 9.00
C LEU A 55 -0.88 -3.00 9.94
N SER A 56 -1.01 -2.52 11.19
CA SER A 56 -1.82 -3.19 12.19
C SER A 56 -3.29 -3.17 11.82
N GLU A 57 -4.07 -4.04 12.45
CA GLU A 57 -5.49 -4.17 12.17
C GLU A 57 -6.24 -2.86 12.42
N HIS A 58 -7.03 -2.46 11.45
CA HIS A 58 -7.86 -1.27 11.50
C HIS A 58 -9.04 -1.42 10.54
N THR A 59 -9.98 -0.49 10.61
CA THR A 59 -11.12 -0.42 9.68
C THR A 59 -11.12 0.91 8.95
N ALA A 60 -11.81 0.95 7.83
CA ALA A 60 -12.09 2.17 7.10
C ALA A 60 -13.57 2.20 6.70
N PRO A 61 -14.18 3.38 6.63
CA PRO A 61 -15.60 3.50 6.30
C PRO A 61 -15.89 3.42 4.80
N PHE A 62 -14.96 2.93 4.02
CA PHE A 62 -15.07 2.80 2.55
C PHE A 62 -14.29 1.58 2.09
N ASP A 63 -14.61 1.10 0.90
CA ASP A 63 -13.85 0.03 0.26
C ASP A 63 -12.45 0.54 -0.10
N ALA A 64 -11.45 -0.31 0.07
CA ALA A 64 -10.09 -0.03 -0.36
C ALA A 64 -9.60 -1.13 -1.30
N LEU A 65 -8.84 -0.75 -2.30
CA LEU A 65 -8.19 -1.69 -3.21
C LEU A 65 -6.70 -1.73 -2.90
N VAL A 66 -6.16 -2.94 -2.83
CA VAL A 66 -4.71 -3.16 -2.72
C VAL A 66 -4.27 -3.85 -4.00
N LEU A 67 -3.43 -3.16 -4.77
CA LEU A 67 -2.77 -3.69 -5.94
C LEU A 67 -1.29 -3.84 -5.59
N VAL A 68 -0.77 -5.06 -5.60
CA VAL A 68 0.65 -5.29 -5.35
C VAL A 68 1.40 -5.11 -6.67
N VAL A 69 2.37 -4.20 -6.67
CA VAL A 69 3.21 -3.91 -7.84
C VAL A 69 4.33 -4.93 -7.93
N ASP A 70 5.05 -5.13 -6.84
CA ASP A 70 6.07 -6.17 -6.71
C ASP A 70 6.15 -6.65 -5.27
N GLY A 71 6.72 -7.83 -5.07
CA GLY A 71 6.85 -8.45 -3.77
C GLY A 71 5.66 -9.33 -3.41
N ASN A 72 5.42 -9.47 -2.12
CA ASN A 72 4.38 -10.35 -1.58
C ASN A 72 3.88 -9.83 -0.25
N LEU A 73 2.57 -9.63 -0.14
CA LEU A 73 1.91 -9.19 1.07
C LEU A 73 0.97 -10.26 1.58
N GLU A 74 0.96 -10.43 2.89
CA GLU A 74 -0.06 -11.23 3.58
C GLU A 74 -1.06 -10.27 4.20
N LEU A 75 -2.32 -10.40 3.81
CA LEU A 75 -3.42 -9.62 4.34
C LEU A 75 -4.31 -10.48 5.21
N LYS A 76 -4.90 -9.85 6.22
CA LYS A 76 -5.98 -10.45 7.00
C LYS A 76 -7.19 -9.56 6.84
N ILE A 77 -8.25 -10.08 6.24
CA ILE A 77 -9.47 -9.33 5.93
C ILE A 77 -10.64 -10.03 6.59
N GLY A 78 -11.21 -9.42 7.62
CA GLY A 78 -12.31 -10.03 8.37
C GLY A 78 -11.95 -11.40 8.95
N GLY A 79 -10.70 -11.60 9.36
CA GLY A 79 -10.21 -12.87 9.86
C GLY A 79 -9.74 -13.84 8.79
N THR A 80 -9.98 -13.57 7.51
CA THR A 80 -9.51 -14.41 6.40
C THR A 80 -8.14 -13.97 5.95
N GLU A 81 -7.22 -14.93 5.86
CA GLU A 81 -5.86 -14.66 5.38
C GLU A 81 -5.82 -14.74 3.86
N VAL A 82 -5.23 -13.72 3.25
CA VAL A 82 -5.11 -13.61 1.80
C VAL A 82 -3.69 -13.21 1.45
N ARG A 83 -3.05 -13.97 0.55
CA ARG A 83 -1.74 -13.62 0.02
C ARG A 83 -1.91 -12.94 -1.33
N VAL A 84 -1.22 -11.79 -1.49
CA VAL A 84 -1.30 -10.98 -2.70
C VAL A 84 0.12 -10.74 -3.20
N GLY A 85 0.40 -11.21 -4.39
CA GLY A 85 1.71 -11.05 -5.04
C GLY A 85 1.69 -10.03 -6.16
N GLY A 86 2.85 -9.77 -6.74
CA GLY A 86 2.99 -8.77 -7.80
C GLY A 86 2.01 -8.97 -8.95
N GLY A 87 1.31 -7.92 -9.32
CA GLY A 87 0.28 -7.94 -10.36
C GLY A 87 -1.10 -8.37 -9.90
N GLU A 88 -1.27 -8.73 -8.62
CA GLU A 88 -2.56 -9.13 -8.09
C GLU A 88 -3.22 -8.00 -7.30
N ILE A 89 -4.54 -8.04 -7.25
CA ILE A 89 -5.35 -7.02 -6.57
C ILE A 89 -6.39 -7.67 -5.67
N VAL A 90 -6.67 -7.03 -4.54
CA VAL A 90 -7.72 -7.46 -3.63
C VAL A 90 -8.51 -6.26 -3.13
N ARG A 91 -9.80 -6.47 -2.90
CA ARG A 91 -10.66 -5.44 -2.29
C ARG A 91 -10.84 -5.72 -0.80
N MET A 92 -10.60 -4.71 0.01
CA MET A 92 -10.89 -4.71 1.43
C MET A 92 -12.21 -3.97 1.64
N PRO A 93 -13.29 -4.68 2.03
CA PRO A 93 -14.60 -4.04 2.16
C PRO A 93 -14.65 -2.99 3.28
N ALA A 94 -15.53 -2.01 3.11
CA ALA A 94 -15.81 -1.00 4.14
C ALA A 94 -16.20 -1.68 5.47
N ASP A 95 -15.70 -1.12 6.56
CA ASP A 95 -16.02 -1.50 7.94
C ASP A 95 -15.61 -2.93 8.33
N VAL A 96 -14.84 -3.61 7.50
CA VAL A 96 -14.29 -4.93 7.81
C VAL A 96 -12.83 -4.76 8.27
N PRO A 97 -12.48 -5.27 9.46
CA PRO A 97 -11.11 -5.15 9.97
C PRO A 97 -10.10 -5.78 9.02
N HIS A 98 -9.00 -5.10 8.79
CA HIS A 98 -7.94 -5.60 7.93
C HIS A 98 -6.56 -5.19 8.44
N ALA A 99 -5.59 -6.06 8.16
CA ALA A 99 -4.18 -5.86 8.48
C ALA A 99 -3.35 -6.38 7.32
N LEU A 100 -2.11 -5.94 7.23
CA LEU A 100 -1.20 -6.48 6.22
C LEU A 100 0.23 -6.54 6.73
N HIS A 101 1.01 -7.43 6.10
CA HIS A 101 2.38 -7.71 6.49
C HIS A 101 3.19 -8.08 5.24
N ALA A 102 4.34 -7.45 5.07
CA ALA A 102 5.23 -7.74 3.96
C ALA A 102 6.16 -8.90 4.32
N THR A 103 6.07 -9.99 3.58
CA THR A 103 6.95 -11.16 3.79
C THR A 103 8.30 -10.99 3.11
N GLU A 104 8.40 -10.05 2.21
CA GLU A 104 9.62 -9.64 1.51
C GLU A 104 9.48 -8.16 1.14
N PRO A 105 10.54 -7.48 0.71
CA PRO A 105 10.40 -6.09 0.26
C PRO A 105 9.33 -6.00 -0.82
N SER A 106 8.38 -5.07 -0.66
CA SER A 106 7.18 -5.04 -1.50
C SER A 106 6.71 -3.62 -1.76
N ARG A 107 6.03 -3.44 -2.90
CA ARG A 107 5.35 -2.19 -3.23
C ARG A 107 3.89 -2.48 -3.55
N MET A 108 3.02 -1.63 -3.05
CA MET A 108 1.58 -1.73 -3.34
C MET A 108 0.98 -0.35 -3.59
#